data_4eb9244a98eff4e4ed9f08b4705daf33
#
_entry.id   4eb9244a98eff4e4ed9f08b4705daf33
#
_cell.length_a   1.000
_cell.length_b   1.000
_cell.length_c   1.000
_cell.angle_alpha   90.00
_cell.angle_beta   90.00
_cell.angle_gamma   90.00
#
_symmetry.space_group_name_H-M   'P 1'
#
loop_
_entity.id
_entity.type
_entity.pdbx_description
1 polymer ?
#
loop_
_entity_poly.entity_id
_entity_poly.type
_entity_poly.pdbx_seq_one_letter_code
_entity_poly.pdbx_strand_id
1 'polypeptide(L)'
;MARIIVITSGKGGAGKTTVCANLGIALARKSLRVLLMDLDIGLNNLDVVMNVEDKVVYDFIDVVENRCRPSQAFITDEEEPTLCIMPSCKIAKRQVSPDAVKKVILRVSDSFDYVLIDCPAGLDVGFRRAVSSAAEAIVVVTPHLSGVRDADKTIAQLQALGISVNVVVNRVRGDLVAGGEMLSAFEVFSILGHTALGVIPESDEVNCNINLHARRKAYDVLADNLHNGTFNMYDCVSPYKGLWGRFRRKMKRNN
;
A
#
# COMPACT_ATOMS: atom_id res chain seq x y z
N MET A 1 0.40 10.81 -18.78
CA MET A 1 0.48 9.41 -18.33
C MET A 1 0.49 9.37 -16.80
N ALA A 2 -0.30 8.50 -16.20
CA ALA A 2 -0.31 8.30 -14.76
C ALA A 2 1.05 7.84 -14.23
N ARG A 3 1.35 8.14 -12.95
CA ARG A 3 2.37 7.41 -12.20
C ARG A 3 1.82 6.04 -11.82
N ILE A 4 2.42 4.99 -12.33
CA ILE A 4 2.03 3.60 -12.07
C ILE A 4 2.95 3.05 -10.99
N ILE A 5 2.40 2.77 -9.81
CA ILE A 5 3.15 2.40 -8.61
C ILE A 5 2.63 1.08 -8.09
N VAL A 6 3.51 0.09 -7.97
CA VAL A 6 3.17 -1.18 -7.33
C VAL A 6 3.41 -1.10 -5.82
N ILE A 7 2.46 -1.56 -5.02
CA ILE A 7 2.58 -1.64 -3.57
C ILE A 7 2.77 -3.10 -3.20
N THR A 8 3.94 -3.42 -2.67
CA THR A 8 4.36 -4.79 -2.39
C THR A 8 5.01 -4.95 -1.02
N SER A 9 5.31 -6.18 -0.63
CA SER A 9 6.04 -6.49 0.60
C SER A 9 6.69 -7.86 0.49
N GLY A 10 7.76 -8.08 1.25
CA GLY A 10 8.44 -9.38 1.29
C GLY A 10 7.63 -10.49 1.97
N LYS A 11 6.59 -10.14 2.76
CA LYS A 11 5.82 -11.11 3.55
C LYS A 11 4.33 -10.77 3.56
N GLY A 12 3.49 -11.80 3.63
CA GLY A 12 2.06 -11.65 3.89
C GLY A 12 1.80 -10.95 5.24
N GLY A 13 0.73 -10.19 5.33
CA GLY A 13 0.34 -9.51 6.56
C GLY A 13 1.10 -8.21 6.90
N ALA A 14 2.01 -7.72 6.03
CA ALA A 14 2.69 -6.44 6.24
C ALA A 14 1.76 -5.22 6.09
N GLY A 15 0.55 -5.41 5.56
CA GLY A 15 -0.46 -4.36 5.38
C GLY A 15 -0.41 -3.63 4.03
N LYS A 16 0.04 -4.29 2.96
CA LYS A 16 0.08 -3.75 1.60
C LYS A 16 -1.25 -3.15 1.15
N THR A 17 -2.31 -3.97 1.18
CA THR A 17 -3.67 -3.58 0.80
C THR A 17 -4.16 -2.38 1.58
N THR A 18 -3.94 -2.37 2.90
CA THR A 18 -4.30 -1.24 3.77
C THR A 18 -3.52 0.03 3.40
N VAL A 19 -2.22 -0.10 3.09
CA VAL A 19 -1.39 1.03 2.64
C VAL A 19 -1.85 1.50 1.26
N CYS A 20 -2.15 0.59 0.33
CA CYS A 20 -2.66 0.91 -1.01
C CYS A 20 -3.97 1.72 -0.92
N ALA A 21 -4.95 1.22 -0.19
CA ALA A 21 -6.25 1.86 0.00
C ALA A 21 -6.13 3.27 0.60
N ASN A 22 -5.46 3.37 1.76
CA ASN A 22 -5.37 4.65 2.47
C ASN A 22 -4.49 5.69 1.77
N LEU A 23 -3.43 5.26 1.08
CA LEU A 23 -2.63 6.16 0.23
C LEU A 23 -3.46 6.69 -0.93
N GLY A 24 -4.28 5.83 -1.58
CA GLY A 24 -5.19 6.23 -2.63
C GLY A 24 -6.21 7.26 -2.16
N ILE A 25 -6.84 7.03 -1.00
CA ILE A 25 -7.75 7.99 -0.36
C ILE A 25 -7.04 9.32 -0.07
N ALA A 26 -5.82 9.27 0.49
CA ALA A 26 -5.07 10.49 0.81
C ALA A 26 -4.67 11.30 -0.43
N LEU A 27 -4.37 10.63 -1.56
CA LEU A 27 -4.12 11.29 -2.85
C LEU A 27 -5.40 11.88 -3.44
N ALA A 28 -6.52 11.14 -3.39
CA ALA A 28 -7.82 11.61 -3.89
C ALA A 28 -8.31 12.87 -3.16
N ARG A 29 -8.09 12.96 -1.84
CA ARG A 29 -8.35 14.18 -1.04
C ARG A 29 -7.58 15.41 -1.50
N LYS A 30 -6.52 15.22 -2.27
CA LYS A 30 -5.78 16.31 -2.95
C LYS A 30 -6.33 16.61 -4.34
N SER A 31 -7.54 16.14 -4.65
CA SER A 31 -8.19 16.26 -5.95
C SER A 31 -7.44 15.60 -7.10
N LEU A 32 -6.59 14.61 -6.81
CA LEU A 32 -5.90 13.80 -7.80
C LEU A 32 -6.80 12.63 -8.20
N ARG A 33 -6.78 12.28 -9.49
CA ARG A 33 -7.51 11.13 -10.02
C ARG A 33 -6.72 9.86 -9.75
N VAL A 34 -7.25 8.97 -8.94
CA VAL A 34 -6.55 7.77 -8.48
C VAL A 34 -7.31 6.52 -8.86
N LEU A 35 -6.62 5.54 -9.42
CA LEU A 35 -7.11 4.18 -9.60
C LEU A 35 -6.38 3.22 -8.68
N LEU A 36 -7.13 2.52 -7.84
CA LEU A 36 -6.65 1.36 -7.11
C LEU A 36 -6.94 0.10 -7.91
N MET A 37 -5.93 -0.74 -8.12
CA MET A 37 -6.08 -2.03 -8.82
C MET A 37 -5.64 -3.16 -7.91
N ASP A 38 -6.52 -4.14 -7.71
CA ASP A 38 -6.18 -5.37 -6.99
C ASP A 38 -5.68 -6.43 -8.00
N LEU A 39 -4.41 -6.79 -7.91
CA LEU A 39 -3.81 -7.88 -8.68
C LEU A 39 -3.46 -9.11 -7.82
N ASP A 40 -3.96 -9.18 -6.58
CA ASP A 40 -3.92 -10.37 -5.72
C ASP A 40 -5.09 -11.32 -6.11
N ILE A 41 -4.96 -11.91 -7.31
CA ILE A 41 -6.00 -12.74 -7.91
C ILE A 41 -6.31 -13.95 -7.04
N GLY A 42 -7.55 -14.05 -6.60
CA GLY A 42 -8.07 -15.15 -5.77
C GLY A 42 -8.20 -14.82 -4.28
N LEU A 43 -7.51 -13.80 -3.76
CA LEU A 43 -7.67 -13.37 -2.36
C LEU A 43 -8.59 -12.16 -2.21
N ASN A 44 -8.65 -11.27 -3.21
CA ASN A 44 -9.56 -10.12 -3.26
C ASN A 44 -9.70 -9.38 -1.91
N ASN A 45 -8.65 -8.68 -1.51
CA ASN A 45 -8.67 -8.00 -0.22
C ASN A 45 -9.01 -6.51 -0.34
N LEU A 46 -8.80 -5.93 -1.53
CA LEU A 46 -8.96 -4.49 -1.71
C LEU A 46 -10.43 -4.06 -1.70
N ASP A 47 -11.34 -4.84 -2.31
CA ASP A 47 -12.79 -4.61 -2.30
C ASP A 47 -13.35 -4.64 -0.88
N VAL A 48 -12.88 -5.60 -0.05
CA VAL A 48 -13.24 -5.70 1.37
C VAL A 48 -12.73 -4.51 2.17
N VAL A 49 -11.44 -4.13 1.98
CA VAL A 49 -10.82 -2.99 2.69
C VAL A 49 -11.52 -1.66 2.32
N MET A 50 -11.97 -1.54 1.08
CA MET A 50 -12.69 -0.36 0.59
C MET A 50 -14.21 -0.43 0.82
N ASN A 51 -14.72 -1.56 1.37
CA ASN A 51 -16.15 -1.78 1.62
C ASN A 51 -17.02 -1.60 0.36
N VAL A 52 -16.57 -2.20 -0.75
CA VAL A 52 -17.23 -2.12 -2.06
C VAL A 52 -17.53 -3.49 -2.68
N GLU A 53 -17.40 -4.57 -1.92
CA GLU A 53 -17.56 -5.94 -2.37
C GLU A 53 -18.97 -6.25 -2.94
N ASP A 54 -19.99 -5.59 -2.43
CA ASP A 54 -21.38 -5.68 -2.89
C ASP A 54 -21.67 -4.88 -4.18
N LYS A 55 -20.74 -3.99 -4.58
CA LYS A 55 -20.84 -3.16 -5.79
C LYS A 55 -20.11 -3.77 -6.99
N VAL A 56 -19.40 -4.88 -6.82
CA VAL A 56 -18.62 -5.52 -7.88
C VAL A 56 -19.55 -6.19 -8.89
N VAL A 57 -19.62 -5.63 -10.10
CA VAL A 57 -20.34 -6.20 -11.26
C VAL A 57 -19.37 -6.84 -12.23
N TYR A 58 -18.27 -6.16 -12.52
CA TYR A 58 -17.17 -6.62 -13.35
C TYR A 58 -15.85 -6.46 -12.60
N ASP A 59 -14.90 -7.35 -12.89
CA ASP A 59 -13.58 -7.36 -12.29
C ASP A 59 -12.46 -7.14 -13.32
N PHE A 60 -11.23 -7.12 -12.87
CA PHE A 60 -10.05 -6.97 -13.72
C PHE A 60 -9.96 -8.06 -14.80
N ILE A 61 -10.37 -9.31 -14.50
CA ILE A 61 -10.34 -10.41 -15.48
C ILE A 61 -11.37 -10.22 -16.57
N ASP A 62 -12.55 -9.66 -16.27
CA ASP A 62 -13.56 -9.32 -17.26
C ASP A 62 -13.02 -8.31 -18.30
N VAL A 63 -12.21 -7.36 -17.83
CA VAL A 63 -11.54 -6.39 -18.72
C VAL A 63 -10.47 -7.06 -19.57
N VAL A 64 -9.64 -7.93 -18.98
CA VAL A 64 -8.59 -8.69 -19.69
C VAL A 64 -9.20 -9.57 -20.79
N GLU A 65 -10.31 -10.22 -20.50
CA GLU A 65 -11.02 -11.12 -21.44
C GLU A 65 -11.94 -10.36 -22.40
N ASN A 66 -11.96 -9.01 -22.38
CA ASN A 66 -12.81 -8.13 -23.18
C ASN A 66 -14.31 -8.40 -23.00
N ARG A 67 -14.76 -8.87 -21.85
CA ARG A 67 -16.19 -9.04 -21.50
C ARG A 67 -16.85 -7.71 -21.17
N CYS A 68 -16.07 -6.73 -20.77
CA CYS A 68 -16.54 -5.36 -20.52
C CYS A 68 -15.49 -4.32 -20.92
N ARG A 69 -15.88 -3.06 -20.99
CA ARG A 69 -14.96 -1.92 -21.11
C ARG A 69 -14.34 -1.64 -19.72
N PRO A 70 -13.10 -1.15 -19.64
CA PRO A 70 -12.46 -0.85 -18.34
C PRO A 70 -13.32 0.03 -17.42
N SER A 71 -13.99 1.05 -17.98
CA SER A 71 -14.86 1.96 -17.22
C SER A 71 -16.08 1.28 -16.57
N GLN A 72 -16.46 0.10 -17.02
CA GLN A 72 -17.58 -0.66 -16.43
C GLN A 72 -17.12 -1.50 -15.23
N ALA A 73 -15.82 -1.74 -15.10
CA ALA A 73 -15.22 -2.42 -13.97
C ALA A 73 -14.73 -1.44 -12.87
N PHE A 74 -14.86 -0.14 -13.09
CA PHE A 74 -14.53 0.85 -12.06
C PHE A 74 -15.69 1.01 -11.07
N ILE A 75 -15.35 1.00 -9.79
CA ILE A 75 -16.24 1.37 -8.71
C ILE A 75 -15.71 2.71 -8.17
N THR A 76 -16.51 3.75 -8.25
CA THR A 76 -16.16 5.08 -7.71
C THR A 76 -16.42 5.08 -6.21
N ASP A 77 -15.49 5.59 -5.44
CA ASP A 77 -15.63 5.76 -3.99
C ASP A 77 -16.70 6.83 -3.68
N GLU A 78 -17.51 6.61 -2.64
CA GLU A 78 -18.63 7.51 -2.31
C GLU A 78 -18.16 8.80 -1.63
N GLU A 79 -17.10 8.74 -0.86
CA GLU A 79 -16.55 9.90 -0.13
C GLU A 79 -15.57 10.69 -0.99
N GLU A 80 -14.82 10.01 -1.88
CA GLU A 80 -13.76 10.60 -2.70
C GLU A 80 -14.03 10.35 -4.19
N PRO A 81 -14.83 11.20 -4.87
CA PRO A 81 -15.29 10.95 -6.26
C PRO A 81 -14.16 10.85 -7.30
N THR A 82 -12.94 11.26 -6.97
CA THR A 82 -11.75 11.12 -7.82
C THR A 82 -11.02 9.80 -7.63
N LEU A 83 -11.49 8.94 -6.70
CA LEU A 83 -10.96 7.62 -6.42
C LEU A 83 -11.82 6.55 -7.10
N CYS A 84 -11.19 5.72 -7.92
CA CYS A 84 -11.80 4.54 -8.51
C CYS A 84 -11.10 3.28 -8.03
N ILE A 85 -11.84 2.20 -7.89
CA ILE A 85 -11.35 0.87 -7.54
C ILE A 85 -11.64 -0.07 -8.70
N MET A 86 -10.65 -0.84 -9.15
CA MET A 86 -10.81 -1.98 -10.04
C MET A 86 -10.52 -3.25 -9.24
N PRO A 87 -11.55 -4.01 -8.85
CA PRO A 87 -11.39 -5.20 -8.03
C PRO A 87 -10.74 -6.34 -8.81
N SER A 88 -10.17 -7.28 -8.10
CA SER A 88 -9.68 -8.55 -8.62
C SER A 88 -10.82 -9.56 -8.77
N CYS A 89 -10.55 -10.72 -9.37
CA CYS A 89 -11.54 -11.80 -9.43
C CYS A 89 -11.34 -12.83 -8.30
N LYS A 90 -12.45 -13.35 -7.78
CA LYS A 90 -12.44 -14.39 -6.72
C LYS A 90 -11.94 -15.74 -7.23
N ILE A 91 -12.13 -16.06 -8.49
CA ILE A 91 -11.75 -17.35 -9.09
C ILE A 91 -11.15 -17.11 -10.46
N ALA A 92 -9.84 -17.18 -10.57
CA ALA A 92 -9.17 -17.15 -11.87
C ALA A 92 -9.32 -18.50 -12.58
N LYS A 93 -10.16 -18.57 -13.60
CA LYS A 93 -10.29 -19.77 -14.46
C LYS A 93 -9.09 -19.98 -15.39
N ARG A 94 -8.27 -18.97 -15.63
CA ARG A 94 -7.09 -18.99 -16.50
C ARG A 94 -5.94 -18.16 -15.92
N GLN A 95 -4.71 -18.56 -16.24
CA GLN A 95 -3.55 -17.73 -15.92
C GLN A 95 -3.52 -16.52 -16.85
N VAL A 96 -3.52 -15.33 -16.27
CA VAL A 96 -3.36 -14.06 -16.99
C VAL A 96 -1.87 -13.79 -17.21
N SER A 97 -1.49 -13.50 -18.46
CA SER A 97 -0.09 -13.18 -18.77
C SER A 97 0.27 -11.76 -18.31
N PRO A 98 1.55 -11.48 -17.96
CA PRO A 98 2.02 -10.14 -17.64
C PRO A 98 1.71 -9.10 -18.74
N ASP A 99 1.80 -9.50 -20.01
CA ASP A 99 1.51 -8.60 -21.15
C ASP A 99 0.04 -8.21 -21.22
N ALA A 100 -0.88 -9.13 -20.89
CA ALA A 100 -2.32 -8.81 -20.82
C ALA A 100 -2.60 -7.80 -19.70
N VAL A 101 -1.99 -7.98 -18.52
CA VAL A 101 -2.06 -7.03 -17.41
C VAL A 101 -1.53 -5.67 -17.85
N LYS A 102 -0.33 -5.64 -18.44
CA LYS A 102 0.30 -4.41 -18.93
C LYS A 102 -0.59 -3.65 -19.92
N LYS A 103 -1.22 -4.34 -20.86
CA LYS A 103 -2.12 -3.72 -21.84
C LYS A 103 -3.32 -3.05 -21.16
N VAL A 104 -3.93 -3.68 -20.16
CA VAL A 104 -5.05 -3.09 -19.41
C VAL A 104 -4.59 -1.86 -18.64
N ILE A 105 -3.49 -1.95 -17.89
CA ILE A 105 -2.97 -0.85 -17.08
C ILE A 105 -2.66 0.38 -17.97
N LEU A 106 -1.95 0.18 -19.08
CA LEU A 106 -1.63 1.27 -20.01
C LEU A 106 -2.89 1.89 -20.63
N ARG A 107 -3.89 1.07 -20.94
CA ARG A 107 -5.17 1.55 -21.53
C ARG A 107 -5.95 2.45 -20.57
N VAL A 108 -5.88 2.19 -19.26
CA VAL A 108 -6.61 2.98 -18.25
C VAL A 108 -5.81 4.16 -17.71
N SER A 109 -4.48 4.11 -17.80
CA SER A 109 -3.58 5.07 -17.16
C SER A 109 -3.79 6.52 -17.59
N ASP A 110 -4.22 6.79 -18.82
CA ASP A 110 -4.41 8.16 -19.32
C ASP A 110 -5.59 8.91 -18.63
N SER A 111 -6.48 8.17 -17.98
CA SER A 111 -7.63 8.74 -17.26
C SER A 111 -7.30 9.15 -15.82
N PHE A 112 -6.14 8.77 -15.30
CA PHE A 112 -5.75 8.96 -13.91
C PHE A 112 -4.41 9.70 -13.79
N ASP A 113 -4.17 10.27 -12.60
CA ASP A 113 -2.89 10.86 -12.23
C ASP A 113 -2.00 9.81 -11.53
N TYR A 114 -2.66 8.86 -10.82
CA TYR A 114 -2.02 7.72 -10.16
C TYR A 114 -2.75 6.42 -10.44
N VAL A 115 -2.01 5.35 -10.69
CA VAL A 115 -2.48 3.97 -10.66
C VAL A 115 -1.69 3.23 -9.59
N LEU A 116 -2.36 2.91 -8.48
CA LEU A 116 -1.78 2.15 -7.38
C LEU A 116 -2.18 0.68 -7.50
N ILE A 117 -1.21 -0.21 -7.57
CA ILE A 117 -1.42 -1.64 -7.79
C ILE A 117 -1.15 -2.37 -6.48
N ASP A 118 -2.21 -2.95 -5.88
CA ASP A 118 -2.03 -3.90 -4.77
C ASP A 118 -1.50 -5.22 -5.31
N CYS A 119 -0.30 -5.58 -4.88
CA CYS A 119 0.45 -6.70 -5.38
C CYS A 119 0.31 -7.90 -4.43
N PRO A 120 0.17 -9.14 -4.92
CA PRO A 120 0.23 -10.31 -4.06
C PRO A 120 1.54 -10.38 -3.27
N ALA A 121 1.50 -11.08 -2.14
CA ALA A 121 2.70 -11.29 -1.33
C ALA A 121 3.65 -12.29 -2.00
N GLY A 122 4.96 -12.13 -1.76
CA GLY A 122 5.97 -13.02 -2.31
C GLY A 122 6.52 -12.57 -3.66
N LEU A 123 7.31 -13.44 -4.31
CA LEU A 123 8.07 -13.14 -5.53
C LEU A 123 7.69 -14.09 -6.69
N ASP A 124 6.49 -14.60 -6.67
CA ASP A 124 5.97 -15.59 -7.62
C ASP A 124 5.44 -14.95 -8.94
N VAL A 125 4.66 -15.74 -9.69
CA VAL A 125 4.04 -15.29 -10.95
C VAL A 125 3.10 -14.11 -10.76
N GLY A 126 2.41 -14.03 -9.60
CA GLY A 126 1.53 -12.92 -9.25
C GLY A 126 2.30 -11.61 -9.13
N PHE A 127 3.43 -11.64 -8.42
CA PHE A 127 4.34 -10.50 -8.30
C PHE A 127 4.82 -10.02 -9.68
N ARG A 128 5.32 -10.93 -10.54
CA ARG A 128 5.79 -10.58 -11.89
C ARG A 128 4.72 -9.93 -12.75
N ARG A 129 3.47 -10.35 -12.59
CA ARG A 129 2.31 -9.74 -13.23
C ARG A 129 2.09 -8.30 -12.77
N ALA A 130 2.05 -8.10 -11.44
CA ALA A 130 1.78 -6.80 -10.85
C ALA A 130 2.86 -5.76 -11.23
N VAL A 131 4.14 -6.16 -11.24
CA VAL A 131 5.25 -5.24 -11.53
C VAL A 131 5.47 -4.98 -13.02
N SER A 132 4.77 -5.71 -13.92
CA SER A 132 5.05 -5.69 -15.38
C SER A 132 4.88 -4.31 -16.05
N SER A 133 4.13 -3.40 -15.43
CA SER A 133 3.85 -2.05 -15.97
C SER A 133 4.36 -0.92 -15.08
N ALA A 134 4.87 -1.24 -13.91
CA ALA A 134 5.27 -0.25 -12.94
C ALA A 134 6.72 0.22 -13.18
N ALA A 135 6.94 1.52 -13.12
CA ALA A 135 8.26 2.12 -13.06
C ALA A 135 8.71 2.37 -11.62
N GLU A 136 7.75 2.37 -10.69
CA GLU A 136 7.96 2.67 -9.28
C GLU A 136 7.32 1.59 -8.40
N ALA A 137 7.94 1.35 -7.24
CA ALA A 137 7.42 0.46 -6.22
C ALA A 137 7.47 1.09 -4.83
N ILE A 138 6.45 0.82 -4.02
CA ILE A 138 6.45 1.07 -2.59
C ILE A 138 6.55 -0.28 -1.87
N VAL A 139 7.65 -0.50 -1.17
CA VAL A 139 7.84 -1.71 -0.36
C VAL A 139 7.38 -1.43 1.06
N VAL A 140 6.31 -2.12 1.47
CA VAL A 140 5.77 -2.03 2.82
C VAL A 140 6.49 -3.02 3.72
N VAL A 141 7.11 -2.51 4.78
CA VAL A 141 7.92 -3.29 5.73
C VAL A 141 7.41 -3.09 7.15
N THR A 142 7.40 -4.16 7.95
CA THR A 142 7.16 -4.08 9.40
C THR A 142 8.51 -3.97 10.14
N PRO A 143 8.57 -3.23 11.26
CA PRO A 143 9.82 -2.94 11.97
C PRO A 143 10.32 -4.12 12.84
N HIS A 144 10.46 -5.29 12.20
CA HIS A 144 11.01 -6.51 12.77
C HIS A 144 12.12 -7.05 11.86
N LEU A 145 13.16 -7.67 12.41
CA LEU A 145 14.30 -8.18 11.65
C LEU A 145 13.89 -9.12 10.49
N SER A 146 12.90 -9.99 10.71
CA SER A 146 12.38 -10.86 9.65
C SER A 146 11.73 -10.08 8.53
N GLY A 147 10.93 -9.05 8.86
CA GLY A 147 10.28 -8.16 7.89
C GLY A 147 11.28 -7.38 7.06
N VAL A 148 12.34 -6.86 7.69
CA VAL A 148 13.43 -6.14 7.02
C VAL A 148 14.18 -7.06 6.05
N ARG A 149 14.53 -8.30 6.47
CA ARG A 149 15.20 -9.28 5.60
C ARG A 149 14.36 -9.66 4.38
N ASP A 150 13.05 -9.84 4.55
CA ASP A 150 12.19 -10.20 3.45
C ASP A 150 11.94 -9.01 2.52
N ALA A 151 11.89 -7.77 3.06
CA ALA A 151 11.84 -6.55 2.27
C ALA A 151 13.10 -6.35 1.42
N ASP A 152 14.29 -6.60 1.99
CA ASP A 152 15.57 -6.50 1.28
C ASP A 152 15.61 -7.40 0.03
N LYS A 153 15.15 -8.66 0.15
CA LYS A 153 15.03 -9.56 -1.00
C LYS A 153 14.06 -9.04 -2.08
N THR A 154 12.95 -8.46 -1.65
CA THR A 154 11.95 -7.88 -2.56
C THR A 154 12.51 -6.67 -3.30
N ILE A 155 13.23 -5.81 -2.57
CA ILE A 155 13.91 -4.63 -3.13
C ILE A 155 14.93 -5.06 -4.19
N ALA A 156 15.77 -6.05 -3.88
CA ALA A 156 16.76 -6.56 -4.84
C ALA A 156 16.12 -7.07 -6.14
N GLN A 157 14.96 -7.75 -6.05
CA GLN A 157 14.22 -8.21 -7.23
C GLN A 157 13.64 -7.04 -8.04
N LEU A 158 13.08 -6.01 -7.38
CA LEU A 158 12.55 -4.82 -8.04
C LEU A 158 13.66 -4.05 -8.76
N GLN A 159 14.82 -3.90 -8.12
CA GLN A 159 15.99 -3.25 -8.71
C GLN A 159 16.52 -4.02 -9.93
N ALA A 160 16.57 -5.35 -9.86
CA ALA A 160 16.95 -6.20 -10.99
C ALA A 160 16.01 -6.03 -12.20
N LEU A 161 14.77 -5.60 -11.97
CA LEU A 161 13.79 -5.26 -13.01
C LEU A 161 13.84 -3.78 -13.43
N GLY A 162 14.74 -2.97 -12.88
CA GLY A 162 14.88 -1.54 -13.19
C GLY A 162 13.79 -0.67 -12.56
N ILE A 163 13.08 -1.17 -11.52
CA ILE A 163 11.99 -0.46 -10.85
C ILE A 163 12.57 0.38 -9.70
N SER A 164 12.22 1.67 -9.68
CA SER A 164 12.57 2.58 -8.58
C SER A 164 11.83 2.21 -7.30
N VAL A 165 12.52 2.18 -6.15
CA VAL A 165 11.97 1.69 -4.89
C VAL A 165 11.92 2.77 -3.83
N ASN A 166 10.75 2.93 -3.23
CA ASN A 166 10.50 3.68 -2.00
C ASN A 166 10.08 2.72 -0.88
N VAL A 167 10.38 3.06 0.37
CA VAL A 167 10.07 2.22 1.53
C VAL A 167 9.08 2.91 2.46
N VAL A 168 8.06 2.17 2.90
CA VAL A 168 7.12 2.57 3.96
C VAL A 168 7.26 1.61 5.13
N VAL A 169 7.58 2.15 6.31
CA VAL A 169 7.58 1.35 7.54
C VAL A 169 6.19 1.41 8.17
N ASN A 170 5.51 0.27 8.13
CA ASN A 170 4.14 0.11 8.63
C ASN A 170 4.12 -0.60 10.00
N ARG A 171 3.05 -0.40 10.76
CA ARG A 171 2.82 -1.01 12.08
C ARG A 171 3.86 -0.63 13.12
N VAL A 172 4.26 0.64 13.13
CA VAL A 172 5.23 1.14 14.12
C VAL A 172 4.53 1.37 15.45
N ARG A 173 4.95 0.64 16.47
CA ARG A 173 4.55 0.81 17.87
C ARG A 173 5.50 1.78 18.55
N GLY A 174 5.12 3.06 18.64
CA GLY A 174 5.96 4.10 19.22
C GLY A 174 6.35 3.84 20.68
N ASP A 175 5.50 3.17 21.45
CA ASP A 175 5.76 2.72 22.82
C ASP A 175 6.88 1.66 22.87
N LEU A 176 6.86 0.67 21.97
CA LEU A 176 7.88 -0.37 21.88
C LEU A 176 9.21 0.17 21.35
N VAL A 177 9.16 1.08 20.35
CA VAL A 177 10.36 1.77 19.86
C VAL A 177 11.02 2.58 20.98
N ALA A 178 10.23 3.37 21.74
CA ALA A 178 10.74 4.14 22.88
C ALA A 178 11.25 3.25 24.04
N GLY A 179 10.82 1.98 24.09
CA GLY A 179 11.28 0.96 25.03
C GLY A 179 12.50 0.17 24.57
N GLY A 180 12.91 0.30 23.30
CA GLY A 180 13.99 -0.52 22.71
C GLY A 180 13.57 -1.95 22.35
N GLU A 181 12.26 -2.22 22.26
CA GLU A 181 11.69 -3.56 22.00
C GLU A 181 11.28 -3.74 20.51
N MET A 182 11.34 -2.67 19.73
CA MET A 182 11.04 -2.64 18.29
C MET A 182 12.04 -1.74 17.58
N LEU A 183 12.43 -2.11 16.36
CA LEU A 183 13.24 -1.24 15.51
C LEU A 183 12.51 0.08 15.25
N SER A 184 13.23 1.19 15.33
CA SER A 184 12.72 2.47 14.85
C SER A 184 12.63 2.47 13.32
N ALA A 185 11.78 3.33 12.77
CA ALA A 185 11.71 3.52 11.32
C ALA A 185 13.07 3.97 10.74
N PHE A 186 13.82 4.80 11.45
CA PHE A 186 15.14 5.24 11.05
C PHE A 186 16.14 4.07 10.92
N GLU A 187 16.15 3.14 11.87
CA GLU A 187 17.00 1.94 11.79
C GLU A 187 16.60 1.07 10.59
N VAL A 188 15.29 0.89 10.34
CA VAL A 188 14.79 0.13 9.18
C VAL A 188 15.27 0.78 7.87
N PHE A 189 15.09 2.09 7.70
CA PHE A 189 15.55 2.82 6.51
C PHE A 189 17.06 2.75 6.35
N SER A 190 17.80 2.86 7.45
CA SER A 190 19.27 2.78 7.47
C SER A 190 19.78 1.40 7.04
N ILE A 191 19.10 0.32 7.48
CA ILE A 191 19.46 -1.06 7.09
C ILE A 191 19.15 -1.29 5.61
N LEU A 192 18.00 -0.84 5.13
CA LEU A 192 17.60 -1.07 3.73
C LEU A 192 18.29 -0.15 2.73
N GLY A 193 18.81 1.00 3.16
CA GLY A 193 19.54 1.95 2.30
C GLY A 193 18.71 2.56 1.16
N HIS A 194 17.37 2.63 1.34
CA HIS A 194 16.45 3.12 0.31
C HIS A 194 15.67 4.36 0.75
N THR A 195 15.04 5.03 -0.23
CA THR A 195 14.27 6.26 0.02
C THR A 195 13.14 5.99 1.01
N ALA A 196 13.19 6.71 2.13
CA ALA A 196 12.18 6.69 3.16
C ALA A 196 10.95 7.50 2.70
N LEU A 197 9.85 6.83 2.38
CA LEU A 197 8.65 7.50 1.93
C LEU A 197 7.72 7.87 3.10
N GLY A 198 7.64 7.03 4.13
CA GLY A 198 6.79 7.33 5.28
C GLY A 198 6.77 6.27 6.37
N VAL A 199 6.15 6.67 7.48
CA VAL A 199 5.97 5.86 8.69
C VAL A 199 4.50 5.82 9.06
N ILE A 200 3.95 4.60 9.19
CA ILE A 200 2.56 4.38 9.56
C ILE A 200 2.51 3.71 10.94
N PRO A 201 1.81 4.32 11.91
CA PRO A 201 1.68 3.74 13.24
C PRO A 201 0.76 2.50 13.23
N GLU A 202 1.03 1.55 14.13
CA GLU A 202 0.08 0.48 14.45
C GLU A 202 -1.15 1.06 15.13
N SER A 203 -2.33 0.60 14.75
CA SER A 203 -3.57 0.90 15.46
C SER A 203 -3.86 -0.19 16.47
N ASP A 204 -4.20 0.19 17.68
CA ASP A 204 -4.66 -0.72 18.73
C ASP A 204 -6.14 -1.11 18.55
N GLU A 205 -6.87 -0.46 17.64
CA GLU A 205 -8.27 -0.75 17.39
C GLU A 205 -8.42 -1.86 16.36
N VAL A 206 -9.11 -2.90 16.75
CA VAL A 206 -9.42 -4.10 15.96
C VAL A 206 -10.38 -3.79 14.80
N ASN A 207 -11.04 -2.63 14.83
CA ASN A 207 -12.01 -2.22 13.83
C ASN A 207 -11.31 -1.62 12.60
N CYS A 208 -11.58 -2.21 11.46
CA CYS A 208 -11.11 -1.83 10.13
C CYS A 208 -11.57 -0.45 9.64
N ASN A 209 -12.05 0.43 10.52
CA ASN A 209 -12.43 1.78 10.14
C ASN A 209 -11.19 2.61 9.76
N ILE A 210 -11.08 2.83 8.47
CA ILE A 210 -10.04 3.58 7.75
C ILE A 210 -9.84 5.01 8.30
N ASN A 211 -10.76 5.52 9.11
CA ASN A 211 -10.88 6.91 9.55
C ASN A 211 -10.23 7.27 10.90
N LEU A 212 -9.25 6.53 11.38
CA LEU A 212 -8.58 6.89 12.63
C LEU A 212 -7.64 8.09 12.45
N HIS A 213 -7.86 9.16 13.22
CA HIS A 213 -7.16 10.44 13.09
C HIS A 213 -5.62 10.37 13.00
N ALA A 214 -4.99 9.49 13.76
CA ALA A 214 -3.52 9.35 13.75
C ALA A 214 -3.02 8.69 12.45
N ARG A 215 -3.73 7.68 11.97
CA ARG A 215 -3.44 7.04 10.69
C ARG A 215 -3.68 7.98 9.53
N ARG A 216 -4.79 8.72 9.53
CA ARG A 216 -5.10 9.72 8.50
C ARG A 216 -3.95 10.69 8.31
N LYS A 217 -3.44 11.30 9.39
CA LYS A 217 -2.29 12.22 9.32
C LYS A 217 -1.03 11.55 8.75
N ALA A 218 -0.76 10.31 9.12
CA ALA A 218 0.40 9.58 8.60
C ALA A 218 0.27 9.32 7.08
N TYR A 219 -0.93 8.99 6.59
CA TYR A 219 -1.18 8.82 5.16
C TYR A 219 -1.20 10.15 4.40
N ASP A 220 -1.69 11.24 5.01
CA ASP A 220 -1.61 12.58 4.40
C ASP A 220 -0.14 12.99 4.19
N VAL A 221 0.72 12.77 5.19
CA VAL A 221 2.18 12.99 5.08
C VAL A 221 2.80 12.09 4.00
N LEU A 222 2.40 10.81 3.96
CA LEU A 222 2.87 9.85 2.95
C LEU A 222 2.49 10.30 1.53
N ALA A 223 1.25 10.76 1.33
CA ALA A 223 0.76 11.29 0.06
C ALA A 223 1.50 12.57 -0.35
N ASP A 224 1.80 13.47 0.61
CA ASP A 224 2.61 14.67 0.35
C ASP A 224 4.02 14.32 -0.08
N ASN A 225 4.66 13.38 0.61
CA ASN A 225 6.00 12.91 0.24
C ASN A 225 6.01 12.32 -1.18
N LEU A 226 5.03 11.49 -1.49
CA LEU A 226 4.93 10.86 -2.81
C LEU A 226 4.65 11.86 -3.94
N HIS A 227 3.75 12.82 -3.70
CA HIS A 227 3.30 13.77 -4.73
C HIS A 227 4.26 14.94 -4.90
N ASN A 228 4.72 15.53 -3.80
CA ASN A 228 5.52 16.75 -3.79
C ASN A 228 7.04 16.48 -3.68
N GLY A 229 7.45 15.20 -3.52
CA GLY A 229 8.87 14.86 -3.32
C GLY A 229 9.43 15.36 -1.98
N THR A 230 8.58 15.50 -0.96
CA THR A 230 9.01 15.86 0.39
C THR A 230 9.44 14.62 1.17
N PHE A 231 10.12 14.81 2.31
CA PHE A 231 10.64 13.70 3.14
C PHE A 231 10.24 13.87 4.61
N ASN A 232 9.02 14.32 4.85
CA ASN A 232 8.48 14.46 6.19
C ASN A 232 8.10 13.09 6.76
N MET A 233 8.38 12.88 8.05
CA MET A 233 8.04 11.62 8.72
C MET A 233 7.01 11.85 9.81
N TYR A 234 6.00 11.00 9.85
CA TYR A 234 5.04 11.01 10.94
C TYR A 234 5.73 10.54 12.24
N ASP A 235 5.70 11.38 13.26
CA ASP A 235 6.30 11.06 14.56
C ASP A 235 5.32 10.29 15.45
N CYS A 236 5.51 8.99 15.53
CA CYS A 236 4.75 8.11 16.41
C CYS A 236 5.48 7.78 17.72
N VAL A 237 6.72 8.26 17.92
CA VAL A 237 7.59 7.86 19.04
C VAL A 237 7.65 8.93 20.14
N SER A 238 7.72 10.21 19.80
CA SER A 238 7.86 11.32 20.77
C SER A 238 6.80 11.33 21.88
N PRO A 239 5.51 10.94 21.63
CA PRO A 239 4.51 10.86 22.69
C PRO A 239 4.86 9.86 23.83
N TYR A 240 5.79 8.95 23.57
CA TYR A 240 6.21 7.89 24.50
C TYR A 240 7.60 8.12 25.11
N LYS A 241 8.24 9.27 24.84
CA LYS A 241 9.54 9.66 25.43
C LYS A 241 9.36 10.47 26.71
N GLY A 242 10.42 10.56 27.53
CA GLY A 242 10.43 11.32 28.79
C GLY A 242 9.59 10.68 29.92
N LEU A 243 9.40 11.45 31.01
CA LEU A 243 8.67 10.96 32.22
C LEU A 243 7.20 10.63 31.93
N TRP A 244 6.49 11.52 31.24
CA TRP A 244 5.09 11.29 30.82
C TRP A 244 4.98 10.13 29.81
N GLY A 245 5.95 9.97 28.94
CA GLY A 245 6.00 8.87 28.01
C GLY A 245 6.19 7.51 28.71
N ARG A 246 6.98 7.46 29.78
CA ARG A 246 7.12 6.25 30.63
C ARG A 246 5.79 5.85 31.26
N PHE A 247 5.02 6.82 31.75
CA PHE A 247 3.69 6.56 32.32
C PHE A 247 2.72 6.03 31.27
N ARG A 248 2.66 6.64 30.08
CA ARG A 248 1.83 6.18 28.95
C ARG A 248 2.17 4.77 28.51
N ARG A 249 3.46 4.42 28.43
CA ARG A 249 3.91 3.05 28.09
C ARG A 249 3.41 2.03 29.12
N LYS A 250 3.49 2.36 30.42
CA LYS A 250 3.02 1.47 31.48
C LYS A 250 1.51 1.22 31.43
N MET A 251 0.72 2.26 31.15
CA MET A 251 -0.74 2.12 30.97
C MET A 251 -1.08 1.23 29.76
N LYS A 252 -0.37 1.39 28.64
CA LYS A 252 -0.62 0.63 27.41
C LYS A 252 -0.25 -0.86 27.51
N ARG A 253 0.64 -1.23 28.42
CA ARG A 253 1.00 -2.64 28.71
C ARG A 253 -0.02 -3.38 29.59
N ASN A 254 -0.87 -2.64 30.28
CA ASN A 254 -1.85 -3.20 31.23
C ASN A 254 -3.26 -3.30 30.62
N ASN A 255 -3.44 -2.84 29.40
CA ASN A 255 -4.62 -3.03 28.55
C ASN A 255 -4.30 -3.97 27.38
#